data_01cba39094ed2775cb2ce1bcf0ac1487
#
_entry.id   01cba39094ed2775cb2ce1bcf0ac1487
#
_cell.length_a   1.000
_cell.length_b   1.000
_cell.length_c   1.000
_cell.angle_alpha   90.00
_cell.angle_beta   90.00
_cell.angle_gamma   90.00
#
_symmetry.space_group_name_H-M   'P 1'
#
loop_
_entity.id
_entity.type
_entity.pdbx_description
1 polymer ?
#
loop_
_entity_poly.entity_id
_entity_poly.type
_entity_poly.pdbx_seq_one_letter_code
_entity_poly.pdbx_strand_id
1 'polypeptide(L)'
;MGSNHEKVRQGERVLLATLSAYVCKELKQTYGAHWWEEGVLDILYDDQKRDLPLAGDWGTLVDSLDMAAALRLFDLHWRNIFSRKLSIDHRTWAKELMGVRNKLAHLGGKDFTDDDTWRALDTMARLCASIDADSAEEIR
;
A
#
# COMPACT_ATOMS: atom_id res chain seq x y z
N MET A 1 1.66 -25.67 -7.82
CA MET A 1 2.08 -24.79 -6.71
C MET A 1 2.69 -23.52 -7.27
N GLY A 2 2.31 -22.38 -6.74
CA GLY A 2 2.89 -21.10 -7.12
C GLY A 2 4.32 -20.96 -6.61
N SER A 3 5.11 -20.16 -7.33
CA SER A 3 6.41 -19.75 -6.85
C SER A 3 6.31 -18.82 -5.64
N ASN A 4 7.41 -18.56 -4.98
CA ASN A 4 7.45 -17.65 -3.84
C ASN A 4 7.08 -16.21 -4.28
N HIS A 5 7.58 -15.75 -5.43
CA HIS A 5 7.21 -14.42 -5.91
C HIS A 5 5.70 -14.29 -6.22
N GLU A 6 5.07 -15.35 -6.66
CA GLU A 6 3.61 -15.34 -6.86
C GLU A 6 2.85 -15.25 -5.54
N LYS A 7 3.31 -15.93 -4.50
CA LYS A 7 2.73 -15.82 -3.17
C LYS A 7 2.83 -14.39 -2.65
N VAL A 8 3.98 -13.76 -2.83
CA VAL A 8 4.19 -12.35 -2.43
C VAL A 8 3.28 -11.44 -3.24
N ARG A 9 3.17 -11.64 -4.56
CA ARG A 9 2.25 -10.85 -5.40
C ARG A 9 0.80 -10.99 -4.98
N GLN A 10 0.38 -12.19 -4.61
CA GLN A 10 -0.98 -12.44 -4.17
C GLN A 10 -1.27 -11.70 -2.86
N GLY A 11 -0.34 -11.78 -1.89
CA GLY A 11 -0.46 -11.02 -0.65
C GLY A 11 -0.49 -9.53 -0.90
N GLU A 12 0.32 -9.04 -1.83
CA GLU A 12 0.37 -7.65 -2.22
C GLU A 12 -0.95 -7.16 -2.80
N ARG A 13 -1.64 -7.99 -3.60
CA ARG A 13 -2.96 -7.64 -4.14
C ARG A 13 -3.99 -7.44 -3.04
N VAL A 14 -4.00 -8.33 -2.05
CA VAL A 14 -4.92 -8.22 -0.91
C VAL A 14 -4.59 -6.96 -0.11
N LEU A 15 -3.32 -6.75 0.19
CA LEU A 15 -2.88 -5.58 0.93
C LEU A 15 -3.24 -4.30 0.18
N LEU A 16 -3.00 -4.25 -1.12
CA LEU A 16 -3.28 -3.06 -1.93
C LEU A 16 -4.76 -2.68 -1.89
N ALA A 17 -5.65 -3.65 -2.07
CA ALA A 17 -7.09 -3.38 -2.02
C ALA A 17 -7.49 -2.76 -0.69
N THR A 18 -6.95 -3.28 0.41
CA THR A 18 -7.26 -2.78 1.76
C THR A 18 -6.59 -1.44 2.03
N LEU A 19 -5.30 -1.33 1.72
CA LEU A 19 -4.52 -0.13 2.02
C LEU A 19 -4.96 1.07 1.20
N SER A 20 -5.19 0.89 -0.11
CA SER A 20 -5.62 2.00 -0.97
C SER A 20 -6.98 2.55 -0.54
N ALA A 21 -7.93 1.69 -0.20
CA ALA A 21 -9.23 2.12 0.31
C ALA A 21 -9.10 2.87 1.64
N TYR A 22 -8.28 2.36 2.55
CA TYR A 22 -8.06 2.99 3.84
C TYR A 22 -7.39 4.37 3.68
N VAL A 23 -6.32 4.44 2.92
CA VAL A 23 -5.59 5.70 2.67
C VAL A 23 -6.53 6.73 2.05
N CYS A 24 -7.27 6.36 1.01
CA CYS A 24 -8.18 7.28 0.33
C CYS A 24 -9.31 7.74 1.26
N LYS A 25 -9.84 6.86 2.08
CA LYS A 25 -10.88 7.22 3.06
C LYS A 25 -10.36 8.28 4.04
N GLU A 26 -9.16 8.09 4.57
CA GLU A 26 -8.57 9.05 5.50
C GLU A 26 -8.24 10.38 4.83
N LEU A 27 -7.77 10.35 3.57
CA LEU A 27 -7.53 11.56 2.80
C LEU A 27 -8.84 12.33 2.56
N LYS A 28 -9.91 11.62 2.23
CA LYS A 28 -11.21 12.24 2.01
C LYS A 28 -11.74 12.88 3.29
N GLN A 29 -11.56 12.24 4.44
CA GLN A 29 -11.95 12.82 5.72
C GLN A 29 -11.14 14.08 6.06
N THR A 30 -9.88 14.12 5.68
CA THR A 30 -8.98 15.23 5.99
C THR A 30 -9.15 16.41 5.03
N TYR A 31 -9.24 16.15 3.73
CA TYR A 31 -9.23 17.18 2.68
C TYR A 31 -10.61 17.46 2.07
N GLY A 32 -11.60 16.62 2.34
CA GLY A 32 -12.96 16.82 1.81
C GLY A 32 -13.08 16.61 0.30
N ALA A 33 -13.83 17.49 -0.36
CA ALA A 33 -14.16 17.34 -1.78
C ALA A 33 -12.91 17.35 -2.70
N HIS A 34 -11.85 18.02 -2.29
CA HIS A 34 -10.61 18.13 -3.06
C HIS A 34 -9.52 17.14 -2.63
N TRP A 35 -9.92 16.05 -2.01
CA TRP A 35 -8.99 15.09 -1.42
C TRP A 35 -8.03 14.45 -2.43
N TRP A 36 -8.50 14.18 -3.65
CA TRP A 36 -7.67 13.55 -4.67
C TRP A 36 -6.57 14.53 -5.14
N GLU A 37 -6.95 15.76 -5.42
CA GLU A 37 -6.00 16.78 -5.84
C GLU A 37 -5.02 17.13 -4.72
N GLU A 38 -5.53 17.49 -3.55
CA GLU A 38 -4.71 17.98 -2.44
C GLU A 38 -3.96 16.87 -1.72
N GLY A 39 -4.56 15.69 -1.59
CA GLY A 39 -4.00 14.58 -0.85
C GLY A 39 -3.16 13.61 -1.67
N VAL A 40 -3.34 13.56 -2.98
CA VAL A 40 -2.65 12.62 -3.86
C VAL A 40 -1.82 13.36 -4.91
N LEU A 41 -2.47 14.09 -5.82
CA LEU A 41 -1.77 14.66 -6.96
C LEU A 41 -0.74 15.72 -6.57
N ASP A 42 -1.05 16.55 -5.59
CA ASP A 42 -0.15 17.61 -5.14
C ASP A 42 1.02 17.08 -4.31
N ILE A 43 0.92 15.88 -3.78
CA ILE A 43 1.89 15.29 -2.85
C ILE A 43 2.89 14.38 -3.57
N LEU A 44 2.45 13.62 -4.57
CA LEU A 44 3.31 12.69 -5.29
C LEU A 44 4.21 13.41 -6.29
N TYR A 45 5.39 12.84 -6.56
CA TYR A 45 6.28 13.34 -7.60
C TYR A 45 5.71 13.05 -8.98
N ASP A 46 6.18 13.78 -9.99
CA ASP A 46 5.65 13.71 -11.36
C ASP A 46 5.68 12.30 -11.93
N ASP A 47 6.75 11.55 -11.70
CA ASP A 47 6.87 10.18 -12.19
C ASP A 47 5.90 9.21 -11.49
N GLN A 48 5.55 9.50 -10.24
CA GLN A 48 4.61 8.66 -9.47
C GLN A 48 3.16 8.92 -9.88
N LYS A 49 2.82 10.12 -10.30
CA LYS A 49 1.43 10.50 -10.65
C LYS A 49 1.15 10.53 -12.16
N ARG A 50 2.14 10.22 -12.98
CA ARG A 50 2.02 10.31 -14.44
C ARG A 50 0.82 9.56 -15.00
N ASP A 51 0.57 8.35 -14.52
CA ASP A 51 -0.48 7.48 -15.01
C ASP A 51 -1.77 7.57 -14.19
N LEU A 52 -1.82 8.47 -13.19
CA LEU A 52 -3.00 8.62 -12.36
C LEU A 52 -4.03 9.53 -13.04
N PRO A 53 -5.33 9.25 -12.88
CA PRO A 53 -6.36 10.12 -13.42
C PRO A 53 -6.37 11.47 -12.71
N LEU A 54 -6.77 12.53 -13.42
CA LEU A 54 -6.90 13.86 -12.82
C LEU A 54 -8.16 13.98 -11.96
N ALA A 55 -9.19 13.22 -12.29
CA ALA A 55 -10.45 13.20 -11.58
C ALA A 55 -11.19 11.90 -11.90
N GLY A 56 -12.23 11.60 -11.14
CA GLY A 56 -13.05 10.42 -11.36
C GLY A 56 -13.92 10.12 -10.16
N ASP A 57 -14.71 9.05 -10.25
CA ASP A 57 -15.47 8.58 -9.11
C ASP A 57 -14.56 7.86 -8.10
N TRP A 58 -15.12 7.57 -6.93
CA TRP A 58 -14.40 6.94 -5.83
C TRP A 58 -13.69 5.65 -6.25
N GLY A 59 -14.43 4.73 -6.86
CA GLY A 59 -13.89 3.43 -7.25
C GLY A 59 -12.74 3.55 -8.24
N THR A 60 -12.91 4.39 -9.25
CA THR A 60 -11.89 4.63 -10.27
C THR A 60 -10.62 5.18 -9.64
N LEU A 61 -10.75 6.17 -8.74
CA LEU A 61 -9.59 6.79 -8.10
C LEU A 61 -8.87 5.81 -7.17
N VAL A 62 -9.60 5.10 -6.33
CA VAL A 62 -9.00 4.13 -5.41
C VAL A 62 -8.28 3.03 -6.18
N ASP A 63 -8.92 2.49 -7.23
CA ASP A 63 -8.34 1.40 -8.02
C ASP A 63 -7.16 1.84 -8.89
N SER A 64 -6.97 3.13 -9.11
CA SER A 64 -5.85 3.64 -9.90
C SER A 64 -4.52 3.57 -9.17
N LEU A 65 -4.52 3.48 -7.84
CA LEU A 65 -3.28 3.44 -7.06
C LEU A 65 -2.63 2.06 -7.15
N ASP A 66 -1.33 2.04 -7.48
CA ASP A 66 -0.54 0.82 -7.34
C ASP A 66 0.06 0.74 -5.94
N MET A 67 0.76 -0.37 -5.65
CA MET A 67 1.34 -0.57 -4.33
C MET A 67 2.36 0.50 -3.96
N ALA A 68 3.19 0.91 -4.92
CA ALA A 68 4.19 1.95 -4.68
C ALA A 68 3.52 3.28 -4.29
N ALA A 69 2.47 3.67 -5.02
CA ALA A 69 1.73 4.90 -4.73
C ALA A 69 1.02 4.82 -3.38
N ALA A 70 0.33 3.71 -3.09
CA ALA A 70 -0.39 3.54 -1.83
C ALA A 70 0.55 3.61 -0.62
N LEU A 71 1.68 2.89 -0.65
CA LEU A 71 2.67 2.91 0.42
C LEU A 71 3.30 4.30 0.56
N ARG A 72 3.59 4.96 -0.56
CA ARG A 72 4.17 6.29 -0.55
C ARG A 72 3.24 7.30 0.09
N LEU A 73 1.97 7.27 -0.27
CA LEU A 73 0.97 8.16 0.33
C LEU A 73 0.82 7.91 1.83
N PHE A 74 0.82 6.65 2.23
CA PHE A 74 0.78 6.29 3.65
C PHE A 74 1.97 6.91 4.41
N ASP A 75 3.16 6.81 3.87
CA ASP A 75 4.37 7.36 4.48
C ASP A 75 4.37 8.89 4.49
N LEU A 76 4.02 9.52 3.37
CA LEU A 76 4.01 10.98 3.24
C LEU A 76 2.99 11.64 4.15
N HIS A 77 1.86 11.00 4.38
CA HIS A 77 0.81 11.49 5.28
C HIS A 77 0.91 10.94 6.70
N TRP A 78 2.00 10.25 7.03
CA TRP A 78 2.14 9.63 8.34
C TRP A 78 2.01 10.65 9.47
N ARG A 79 2.79 11.72 9.43
CA ARG A 79 2.82 12.72 10.49
C ARG A 79 1.46 13.40 10.68
N ASN A 80 0.82 13.76 9.59
CA ASN A 80 -0.40 14.56 9.63
C ASN A 80 -1.67 13.76 9.89
N ILE A 81 -1.70 12.51 9.48
CA ILE A 81 -2.92 11.70 9.48
C ILE A 81 -2.75 10.41 10.28
N PHE A 82 -1.90 9.50 9.79
CA PHE A 82 -1.89 8.12 10.27
C PHE A 82 -1.26 7.95 11.66
N SER A 83 -0.32 8.81 12.04
CA SER A 83 0.33 8.75 13.35
C SER A 83 -0.67 8.94 14.50
N ARG A 84 -1.81 9.54 14.23
CA ARG A 84 -2.85 9.78 15.23
C ARG A 84 -3.70 8.52 15.49
N LYS A 85 -3.69 7.57 14.57
CA LYS A 85 -4.54 6.39 14.62
C LYS A 85 -3.76 5.08 14.75
N LEU A 86 -2.51 5.07 14.30
CA LEU A 86 -1.67 3.88 14.21
C LEU A 86 -0.35 4.10 14.95
N SER A 87 0.30 3.01 15.34
CA SER A 87 1.61 3.09 16.01
C SER A 87 2.75 3.24 15.00
N ILE A 88 3.91 3.61 15.49
CA ILE A 88 5.13 3.74 14.68
C ILE A 88 5.49 2.40 13.99
N ASP A 89 5.11 1.27 14.57
CA ASP A 89 5.34 -0.03 13.95
C ASP A 89 4.68 -0.13 12.58
N HIS A 90 3.51 0.44 12.42
CA HIS A 90 2.79 0.45 11.13
C HIS A 90 3.60 1.17 10.06
N ARG A 91 4.22 2.28 10.41
CA ARG A 91 5.10 3.01 9.49
C ARG A 91 6.33 2.18 9.14
N THR A 92 6.92 1.50 10.11
CA THR A 92 8.07 0.63 9.91
C THR A 92 7.71 -0.52 8.96
N TRP A 93 6.55 -1.16 9.15
CA TRP A 93 6.08 -2.21 8.26
C TRP A 93 5.85 -1.70 6.85
N ALA A 94 5.26 -0.52 6.70
CA ALA A 94 5.04 0.08 5.38
C ALA A 94 6.38 0.32 4.66
N LYS A 95 7.39 0.82 5.37
CA LYS A 95 8.73 1.02 4.79
C LYS A 95 9.39 -0.29 4.39
N GLU A 96 9.24 -1.32 5.20
CA GLU A 96 9.73 -2.67 4.87
C GLU A 96 9.06 -3.18 3.60
N LEU A 97 7.76 -2.96 3.45
CA LEU A 97 7.01 -3.40 2.27
C LEU A 97 7.37 -2.62 1.01
N MET A 98 7.81 -1.37 1.13
CA MET A 98 8.40 -0.65 -0.01
C MET A 98 9.63 -1.39 -0.54
N GLY A 99 10.46 -1.91 0.35
CA GLY A 99 11.62 -2.73 0.00
C GLY A 99 11.21 -4.04 -0.68
N VAL A 100 10.18 -4.70 -0.17
CA VAL A 100 9.63 -5.93 -0.76
C VAL A 100 9.13 -5.66 -2.18
N ARG A 101 8.38 -4.58 -2.37
CA ARG A 101 7.85 -4.19 -3.69
C ARG A 101 9.00 -3.93 -4.67
N ASN A 102 10.03 -3.23 -4.24
CA ASN A 102 11.19 -2.98 -5.09
C ASN A 102 11.91 -4.27 -5.47
N LYS A 103 12.10 -5.16 -4.52
CA LYS A 103 12.70 -6.47 -4.76
C LYS A 103 11.87 -7.29 -5.75
N LEU A 104 10.55 -7.29 -5.58
CA LEU A 104 9.65 -8.01 -6.48
C LEU A 104 9.76 -7.51 -7.93
N ALA A 105 9.92 -6.20 -8.12
CA ALA A 105 10.07 -5.59 -9.43
C ALA A 105 11.42 -5.92 -10.08
N HIS A 106 12.43 -6.29 -9.32
CA HIS A 106 13.81 -6.47 -9.78
C HIS A 106 14.40 -7.85 -9.49
N LEU A 107 13.55 -8.90 -9.49
CA LEU A 107 14.03 -10.27 -9.19
C LEU A 107 15.01 -10.81 -10.23
N GLY A 108 14.89 -10.40 -11.49
CA GLY A 108 15.84 -10.79 -12.51
C GLY A 108 15.96 -12.30 -12.75
N GLY A 109 14.86 -13.03 -12.65
CA GLY A 109 14.83 -14.48 -12.83
C GLY A 109 15.06 -15.27 -11.54
N LYS A 110 15.39 -14.61 -10.45
CA LYS A 110 15.50 -15.24 -9.12
C LYS A 110 14.16 -15.20 -8.41
N ASP A 111 13.96 -16.11 -7.47
CA ASP A 111 12.78 -16.12 -6.63
C ASP A 111 13.12 -15.61 -5.23
N PHE A 112 12.10 -15.28 -4.45
CA PHE A 112 12.26 -15.01 -3.03
C PHE A 112 12.66 -16.29 -2.31
N THR A 113 13.51 -16.17 -1.28
CA THR A 113 13.75 -17.29 -0.37
C THR A 113 12.48 -17.57 0.44
N ASP A 114 12.39 -18.77 1.02
CA ASP A 114 11.24 -19.11 1.88
C ASP A 114 11.15 -18.15 3.09
N ASP A 115 12.30 -17.81 3.68
CA ASP A 115 12.35 -16.90 4.82
C ASP A 115 11.86 -15.50 4.44
N ASP A 116 12.31 -14.97 3.32
CA ASP A 116 11.88 -13.64 2.82
C ASP A 116 10.40 -13.64 2.47
N THR A 117 9.91 -14.73 1.89
CA THR A 117 8.48 -14.89 1.57
C THR A 117 7.63 -14.86 2.84
N TRP A 118 8.01 -15.66 3.82
CA TRP A 118 7.31 -15.71 5.11
C TRP A 118 7.28 -14.32 5.75
N ARG A 119 8.44 -13.66 5.78
CA ARG A 119 8.59 -12.34 6.38
C ARG A 119 7.71 -11.30 5.66
N ALA A 120 7.71 -11.30 4.34
CA ALA A 120 6.90 -10.35 3.56
C ALA A 120 5.41 -10.56 3.85
N LEU A 121 4.94 -11.79 3.82
CA LEU A 121 3.53 -12.10 4.06
C LEU A 121 3.12 -11.79 5.52
N ASP A 122 3.99 -12.08 6.48
CA ASP A 122 3.72 -11.74 7.88
C ASP A 122 3.63 -10.23 8.08
N THR A 123 4.54 -9.47 7.50
CA THR A 123 4.52 -8.00 7.58
C THR A 123 3.25 -7.43 6.94
N MET A 124 2.86 -7.95 5.78
CA MET A 124 1.61 -7.55 5.12
C MET A 124 0.40 -7.82 6.02
N ALA A 125 0.34 -9.01 6.61
CA ALA A 125 -0.76 -9.38 7.49
C ALA A 125 -0.83 -8.50 8.74
N ARG A 126 0.32 -8.16 9.32
CA ARG A 126 0.38 -7.28 10.49
C ARG A 126 -0.14 -5.88 10.16
N LEU A 127 0.25 -5.33 9.02
CA LEU A 127 -0.24 -4.03 8.57
C LEU A 127 -1.75 -4.07 8.32
N CYS A 128 -2.23 -5.10 7.64
CA CYS A 128 -3.67 -5.27 7.36
C CYS A 128 -4.50 -5.46 8.63
N ALA A 129 -3.98 -6.14 9.64
CA ALA A 129 -4.73 -6.48 10.85
C ALA A 129 -5.27 -5.26 11.58
N SER A 130 -4.56 -4.13 11.50
CA SER A 130 -5.00 -2.87 12.12
C SER A 130 -6.03 -2.13 11.29
N ILE A 131 -6.21 -2.52 10.03
CA ILE A 131 -7.08 -1.87 9.06
C ILE A 131 -8.29 -2.75 8.78
N ASP A 132 -8.04 -4.04 8.50
CA ASP A 132 -9.07 -5.02 8.16
C ASP A 132 -8.57 -6.42 8.51
N ALA A 133 -9.14 -7.00 9.57
CA ALA A 133 -8.75 -8.33 10.05
C ALA A 133 -9.03 -9.44 9.03
N ASP A 134 -10.10 -9.32 8.23
CA ASP A 134 -10.43 -10.32 7.22
C ASP A 134 -9.35 -10.37 6.12
N SER A 135 -8.86 -9.22 5.70
CA SER A 135 -7.75 -9.14 4.73
C SER A 135 -6.48 -9.76 5.30
N ALA A 136 -6.20 -9.58 6.59
CA ALA A 136 -5.04 -10.17 7.24
C ALA A 136 -5.10 -11.70 7.22
N GLU A 137 -6.26 -12.27 7.49
CA GLU A 137 -6.46 -13.73 7.44
C GLU A 137 -6.29 -14.27 6.02
N GLU A 138 -6.77 -13.55 5.02
CA GLU A 138 -6.62 -13.97 3.63
C GLU A 138 -5.15 -14.03 3.20
N ILE A 139 -4.31 -13.12 3.69
CA ILE A 139 -2.88 -13.12 3.39
C ILE A 139 -2.18 -14.32 4.05
N ARG A 140 -2.58 -14.68 5.25
CA ARG A 140 -2.03 -15.83 5.96
C ARG A 140 -2.53 -17.14 5.39
#